data_52edc86dc9c4e875fe983260c2deb4f2
#
_entry.id   52edc86dc9c4e875fe983260c2deb4f2
#
_cell.length_a   1.000
_cell.length_b   1.000
_cell.length_c   1.000
_cell.angle_alpha   90.00
_cell.angle_beta   90.00
_cell.angle_gamma   90.00
#
_symmetry.space_group_name_H-M   'P 1'
#
loop_
_entity.id
_entity.type
_entity.pdbx_description
1 polymer ?
#
loop_
_entity_poly.entity_id
_entity_poly.type
_entity_poly.pdbx_seq_one_letter_code
_entity_poly.pdbx_strand_id
1 'polypeptide(L)'
;MQKYSEMSKEQLQAVKKELDQQYAEIKAQGLALDMSRGKPSVDQLNISMDMMDVLSSSTDLRCETGVDCRNYGVLDGIIEAKRLLSAMIECPVDNIIIYGNSSLNVMYDTVARSMTHGVMGSTPWAKLDKVKFLCPVPGYDRHFAITEFFGIEMINIPMTEDGPDMDMVEDLVSKDEAIKGIWCVPKYSNPMGITYSDETVRRFANLKPAAEDFRIYWDNAYCIHHLYEDHQDHILEILEECEKAGNPDMVFKFCSTSKVTFPGSGIAAISASKANLDFIKKQMSVQTIGHDKVNQLRHVRFFKDIHGMVEHMRKHANILR
;
A
#
# COMPACT_ATOMS: atom_id res chain seq x y z
N MET A 1 7.79 -12.81 -32.68
CA MET A 1 6.49 -12.78 -33.42
C MET A 1 6.54 -11.58 -34.36
N GLN A 2 6.14 -11.75 -35.63
CA GLN A 2 6.11 -10.62 -36.59
C GLN A 2 5.04 -9.60 -36.13
N LYS A 3 5.35 -8.31 -36.22
CA LYS A 3 4.39 -7.25 -35.85
C LYS A 3 3.24 -7.19 -36.87
N TYR A 4 2.02 -6.96 -36.41
CA TYR A 4 0.85 -6.84 -37.30
C TYR A 4 1.02 -5.74 -38.38
N SER A 5 1.74 -4.66 -38.03
CA SER A 5 2.06 -3.57 -38.97
C SER A 5 2.98 -3.97 -40.12
N GLU A 6 3.65 -5.13 -40.03
CA GLU A 6 4.59 -5.65 -41.01
C GLU A 6 3.99 -6.78 -41.84
N MET A 7 2.72 -7.17 -41.58
CA MET A 7 2.04 -8.27 -42.25
C MET A 7 1.32 -7.78 -43.49
N SER A 8 1.27 -8.64 -44.53
CA SER A 8 0.42 -8.42 -45.69
C SER A 8 -1.06 -8.54 -45.33
N LYS A 9 -1.95 -8.04 -46.21
CA LYS A 9 -3.40 -8.15 -46.02
C LYS A 9 -3.86 -9.62 -45.90
N GLU A 10 -3.29 -10.51 -46.72
CA GLU A 10 -3.58 -11.93 -46.70
C GLU A 10 -3.13 -12.59 -45.39
N GLN A 11 -1.94 -12.24 -44.88
CA GLN A 11 -1.44 -12.70 -43.59
C GLN A 11 -2.34 -12.23 -42.44
N LEU A 12 -2.75 -10.96 -42.45
CA LEU A 12 -3.67 -10.42 -41.43
C LEU A 12 -5.03 -11.10 -41.46
N GLN A 13 -5.55 -11.44 -42.66
CA GLN A 13 -6.81 -12.18 -42.78
C GLN A 13 -6.69 -13.60 -42.25
N ALA A 14 -5.56 -14.28 -42.48
CA ALA A 14 -5.32 -15.63 -41.97
C ALA A 14 -5.23 -15.61 -40.42
N VAL A 15 -4.47 -14.68 -39.85
CA VAL A 15 -4.38 -14.50 -38.40
C VAL A 15 -5.74 -14.16 -37.80
N LYS A 16 -6.49 -13.25 -38.42
CA LYS A 16 -7.84 -12.93 -37.98
C LYS A 16 -8.75 -14.15 -37.92
N LYS A 17 -8.74 -14.96 -38.95
CA LYS A 17 -9.57 -16.19 -39.00
C LYS A 17 -9.19 -17.16 -37.87
N GLU A 18 -7.91 -17.34 -37.64
CA GLU A 18 -7.41 -18.18 -36.53
C GLU A 18 -7.87 -17.66 -35.18
N LEU A 19 -7.71 -16.36 -34.92
CA LEU A 19 -8.14 -15.72 -33.68
C LEU A 19 -9.65 -15.76 -33.49
N ASP A 20 -10.44 -15.56 -34.55
CA ASP A 20 -11.90 -15.69 -34.51
C ASP A 20 -12.32 -17.12 -34.11
N GLN A 21 -11.61 -18.14 -34.60
CA GLN A 21 -11.85 -19.53 -34.22
C GLN A 21 -11.50 -19.79 -32.75
N GLN A 22 -10.31 -19.39 -32.31
CA GLN A 22 -9.88 -19.54 -30.93
C GLN A 22 -10.85 -18.81 -29.96
N TYR A 23 -11.29 -17.62 -30.33
CA TYR A 23 -12.28 -16.88 -29.56
C TYR A 23 -13.62 -17.62 -29.45
N ALA A 24 -14.08 -18.20 -30.57
CA ALA A 24 -15.32 -18.97 -30.57
C ALA A 24 -15.24 -20.25 -29.73
N GLU A 25 -14.09 -20.93 -29.73
CA GLU A 25 -13.81 -22.09 -28.88
C GLU A 25 -13.80 -21.76 -27.39
N ILE A 26 -13.15 -20.64 -26.98
CA ILE A 26 -13.16 -20.16 -25.60
C ILE A 26 -14.57 -19.76 -25.18
N LYS A 27 -15.28 -19.02 -26.03
CA LYS A 27 -16.67 -18.61 -25.77
C LYS A 27 -17.62 -19.80 -25.59
N ALA A 28 -17.41 -20.89 -26.35
CA ALA A 28 -18.22 -22.11 -26.25
C ALA A 28 -18.05 -22.86 -24.93
N GLN A 29 -16.96 -22.59 -24.17
CA GLN A 29 -16.73 -23.15 -22.83
C GLN A 29 -17.70 -22.60 -21.79
N GLY A 30 -18.42 -21.51 -22.07
CA GLY A 30 -19.39 -20.92 -21.15
C GLY A 30 -18.79 -20.39 -19.84
N LEU A 31 -17.52 -19.94 -19.87
CA LEU A 31 -16.83 -19.46 -18.69
C LEU A 31 -17.52 -18.21 -18.12
N ALA A 32 -17.84 -18.25 -16.83
CA ALA A 32 -18.39 -17.13 -16.07
C ALA A 32 -17.29 -16.55 -15.14
N LEU A 33 -16.30 -15.88 -15.73
CA LEU A 33 -15.17 -15.31 -15.01
C LEU A 33 -15.44 -13.85 -14.69
N ASP A 34 -15.32 -13.48 -13.40
CA ASP A 34 -15.35 -12.10 -12.94
C ASP A 34 -13.90 -11.56 -12.82
N MET A 35 -13.53 -10.69 -13.74
CA MET A 35 -12.23 -10.01 -13.77
C MET A 35 -12.34 -8.55 -13.33
N SER A 36 -13.47 -8.11 -12.82
CA SER A 36 -13.71 -6.70 -12.45
C SER A 36 -12.93 -6.28 -11.21
N ARG A 37 -12.59 -7.23 -10.33
CA ARG A 37 -11.82 -6.99 -9.11
C ARG A 37 -10.98 -8.20 -8.73
N GLY A 38 -9.68 -7.93 -8.43
CA GLY A 38 -8.81 -8.92 -7.82
C GLY A 38 -9.24 -9.21 -6.38
N LYS A 39 -9.62 -10.47 -6.11
CA LYS A 39 -9.96 -10.96 -4.78
C LYS A 39 -9.15 -12.22 -4.51
N PRO A 40 -8.68 -12.46 -3.26
CA PRO A 40 -8.12 -13.75 -2.90
C PRO A 40 -9.09 -14.88 -3.22
N SER A 41 -8.60 -15.97 -3.80
CA SER A 41 -9.39 -17.18 -4.03
C SER A 41 -9.75 -17.85 -2.71
N VAL A 42 -10.70 -18.79 -2.75
CA VAL A 42 -11.06 -19.60 -1.57
C VAL A 42 -9.84 -20.34 -1.03
N ASP A 43 -8.98 -20.87 -1.90
CA ASP A 43 -7.77 -21.59 -1.49
C ASP A 43 -6.79 -20.65 -0.78
N GLN A 44 -6.62 -19.42 -1.26
CA GLN A 44 -5.80 -18.41 -0.60
C GLN A 44 -6.37 -18.02 0.79
N LEU A 45 -7.68 -17.96 0.95
CA LEU A 45 -8.31 -17.69 2.25
C LEU A 45 -8.14 -18.88 3.20
N ASN A 46 -8.28 -20.10 2.69
CA ASN A 46 -8.19 -21.33 3.49
C ASN A 46 -6.82 -21.52 4.16
N ILE A 47 -5.71 -21.07 3.56
CA ILE A 47 -4.39 -21.17 4.20
C ILE A 47 -4.26 -20.29 5.47
N SER A 48 -5.18 -19.36 5.69
CA SER A 48 -5.22 -18.52 6.88
C SER A 48 -6.22 -19.03 7.94
N MET A 49 -6.93 -20.15 7.70
CA MET A 49 -8.01 -20.61 8.59
C MET A 49 -7.52 -20.94 10.00
N ASP A 50 -6.32 -21.54 10.15
CA ASP A 50 -5.73 -21.84 11.45
C ASP A 50 -5.59 -20.60 12.36
N MET A 51 -5.62 -19.40 11.75
CA MET A 51 -5.63 -18.14 12.48
C MET A 51 -6.87 -17.98 13.38
N MET A 52 -7.95 -18.66 13.06
CA MET A 52 -9.19 -18.60 13.86
C MET A 52 -9.05 -19.36 15.19
N ASP A 53 -8.11 -20.30 15.27
CA ASP A 53 -7.94 -21.18 16.43
C ASP A 53 -6.82 -20.72 17.39
N VAL A 54 -6.04 -19.69 17.02
CA VAL A 54 -4.93 -19.20 17.88
C VAL A 54 -5.39 -18.44 19.11
N LEU A 55 -6.65 -17.98 19.14
CA LEU A 55 -7.28 -17.36 20.29
C LEU A 55 -8.61 -18.06 20.62
N SER A 56 -8.76 -18.42 21.88
CA SER A 56 -9.98 -19.06 22.41
C SER A 56 -10.37 -18.42 23.74
N SER A 57 -11.50 -18.85 24.31
CA SER A 57 -11.94 -18.39 25.63
C SER A 57 -10.99 -18.78 26.78
N SER A 58 -10.10 -19.73 26.56
CA SER A 58 -9.09 -20.18 27.53
C SER A 58 -7.69 -19.52 27.28
N THR A 59 -7.54 -18.77 26.21
CA THR A 59 -6.27 -18.12 25.87
C THR A 59 -6.04 -16.88 26.75
N ASP A 60 -4.83 -16.70 27.24
CA ASP A 60 -4.43 -15.41 27.83
C ASP A 60 -4.41 -14.34 26.74
N LEU A 61 -5.27 -13.34 26.87
CA LEU A 61 -5.42 -12.23 25.92
C LEU A 61 -4.61 -10.98 26.32
N ARG A 62 -3.59 -11.14 27.15
CA ARG A 62 -2.65 -10.07 27.45
C ARG A 62 -1.53 -10.03 26.42
N CYS A 63 -1.16 -8.81 26.04
CA CYS A 63 0.05 -8.58 25.26
C CYS A 63 1.31 -8.65 26.14
N GLU A 64 2.48 -8.63 25.54
CA GLU A 64 3.79 -8.73 26.21
C GLU A 64 3.98 -7.68 27.34
N THR A 65 3.40 -6.50 27.19
CA THR A 65 3.45 -5.43 28.21
C THR A 65 2.42 -5.61 29.33
N GLY A 66 1.68 -6.72 29.33
CA GLY A 66 0.67 -7.04 30.33
C GLY A 66 -0.71 -6.37 30.11
N VAL A 67 -0.87 -5.60 29.05
CA VAL A 67 -2.16 -4.97 28.72
C VAL A 67 -3.15 -6.03 28.25
N ASP A 68 -4.35 -6.02 28.82
CA ASP A 68 -5.46 -6.86 28.40
C ASP A 68 -6.02 -6.36 27.06
N CYS A 69 -5.84 -7.13 26.01
CA CYS A 69 -6.25 -6.76 24.64
C CYS A 69 -7.76 -6.60 24.47
N ARG A 70 -8.58 -7.05 25.41
CA ARG A 70 -10.03 -6.87 25.40
C ARG A 70 -10.46 -5.48 25.86
N ASN A 71 -9.57 -4.71 26.51
CA ASN A 71 -9.88 -3.43 27.13
C ASN A 71 -9.38 -2.26 26.28
N TYR A 72 -9.74 -1.06 26.67
CA TYR A 72 -9.28 0.21 26.05
C TYR A 72 -7.76 0.42 26.19
N GLY A 73 -7.24 1.38 25.47
CA GLY A 73 -5.84 1.84 25.57
C GLY A 73 -4.92 1.32 24.47
N VAL A 74 -3.67 1.70 24.54
CA VAL A 74 -2.62 1.46 23.54
C VAL A 74 -3.02 2.01 22.17
N LEU A 75 -3.04 3.33 22.07
CA LEU A 75 -3.51 4.09 20.91
C LEU A 75 -2.83 3.67 19.60
N ASP A 76 -1.52 3.41 19.65
CA ASP A 76 -0.68 3.13 18.48
C ASP A 76 -0.41 1.64 18.23
N GLY A 77 -1.12 0.74 18.96
CA GLY A 77 -1.05 -0.71 18.78
C GLY A 77 -0.12 -1.42 19.76
N ILE A 78 -0.33 -2.73 19.95
CA ILE A 78 0.53 -3.54 20.84
C ILE A 78 1.93 -3.69 20.24
N ILE A 79 2.92 -3.76 21.12
CA ILE A 79 4.33 -3.74 20.71
C ILE A 79 4.71 -4.91 19.78
N GLU A 80 4.11 -6.07 20.00
CA GLU A 80 4.34 -7.26 19.18
C GLU A 80 3.81 -7.08 17.74
N ALA A 81 2.65 -6.43 17.59
CA ALA A 81 2.11 -6.12 16.27
C ALA A 81 2.95 -5.04 15.55
N LYS A 82 3.47 -4.07 16.31
CA LYS A 82 4.41 -3.08 15.77
C LYS A 82 5.68 -3.76 15.27
N ARG A 83 6.29 -4.69 16.04
CA ARG A 83 7.45 -5.47 15.58
C ARG A 83 7.15 -6.29 14.33
N LEU A 84 6.00 -6.96 14.29
CA LEU A 84 5.64 -7.81 13.16
C LEU A 84 5.50 -6.98 11.87
N LEU A 85 4.74 -5.89 11.90
CA LEU A 85 4.54 -5.06 10.72
C LEU A 85 5.76 -4.20 10.38
N SER A 86 6.54 -3.77 11.37
CA SER A 86 7.82 -3.09 11.12
C SER A 86 8.79 -3.97 10.35
N ALA A 87 8.91 -5.24 10.73
CA ALA A 87 9.72 -6.21 10.02
C ALA A 87 9.19 -6.50 8.61
N MET A 88 7.86 -6.50 8.42
CA MET A 88 7.22 -6.70 7.12
C MET A 88 7.54 -5.59 6.12
N ILE A 89 7.63 -4.34 6.59
CA ILE A 89 7.85 -3.18 5.73
C ILE A 89 9.22 -2.52 5.92
N GLU A 90 10.10 -3.15 6.69
CA GLU A 90 11.50 -2.72 6.89
C GLU A 90 11.59 -1.29 7.45
N CYS A 91 10.92 -1.02 8.57
CA CYS A 91 10.99 0.27 9.25
C CYS A 91 11.29 0.11 10.75
N PRO A 92 11.77 1.15 11.46
CA PRO A 92 11.94 1.10 12.91
C PRO A 92 10.60 0.90 13.63
N VAL A 93 10.63 0.10 14.72
CA VAL A 93 9.42 -0.22 15.53
C VAL A 93 8.75 1.02 16.11
N ASP A 94 9.53 2.06 16.41
CA ASP A 94 9.01 3.31 16.96
C ASP A 94 8.38 4.21 15.89
N ASN A 95 8.61 3.89 14.62
CA ASN A 95 8.13 4.66 13.47
C ASN A 95 6.88 4.05 12.82
N ILE A 96 6.01 3.38 13.62
CA ILE A 96 4.80 2.75 13.12
C ILE A 96 3.61 2.90 14.07
N ILE A 97 2.42 3.09 13.52
CA ILE A 97 1.13 3.03 14.23
C ILE A 97 0.29 1.94 13.59
N ILE A 98 -0.23 1.02 14.41
CA ILE A 98 -1.16 -0.02 13.97
C ILE A 98 -2.58 0.54 13.97
N TYR A 99 -3.29 0.29 12.87
CA TYR A 99 -4.67 0.69 12.63
C TYR A 99 -5.62 -0.52 12.56
N GLY A 100 -6.84 -0.27 12.05
CA GLY A 100 -7.83 -1.27 11.73
C GLY A 100 -7.43 -2.17 10.54
N ASN A 101 -8.41 -2.71 9.83
CA ASN A 101 -8.19 -3.80 8.89
C ASN A 101 -7.62 -3.43 7.51
N SER A 102 -7.55 -2.16 7.14
CA SER A 102 -7.26 -1.77 5.76
C SER A 102 -6.37 -0.54 5.65
N SER A 103 -5.31 -0.62 4.84
CA SER A 103 -4.49 0.55 4.48
C SER A 103 -5.29 1.62 3.75
N LEU A 104 -6.35 1.25 3.02
CA LEU A 104 -7.24 2.21 2.37
C LEU A 104 -7.89 3.17 3.37
N ASN A 105 -8.36 2.65 4.53
CA ASN A 105 -8.88 3.49 5.61
C ASN A 105 -7.81 4.44 6.16
N VAL A 106 -6.59 3.94 6.33
CA VAL A 106 -5.47 4.75 6.85
C VAL A 106 -5.13 5.88 5.88
N MET A 107 -5.08 5.58 4.59
CA MET A 107 -4.84 6.58 3.53
C MET A 107 -5.98 7.61 3.46
N TYR A 108 -7.23 7.17 3.50
CA TYR A 108 -8.39 8.06 3.58
C TYR A 108 -8.31 8.99 4.79
N ASP A 109 -8.07 8.43 5.99
CA ASP A 109 -7.93 9.19 7.23
C ASP A 109 -6.78 10.20 7.16
N THR A 110 -5.66 9.82 6.53
CA THR A 110 -4.51 10.72 6.38
C THR A 110 -4.84 11.91 5.49
N VAL A 111 -5.53 11.71 4.37
CA VAL A 111 -6.03 12.80 3.51
C VAL A 111 -7.08 13.63 4.26
N ALA A 112 -8.04 13.00 4.93
CA ALA A 112 -9.08 13.68 5.70
C ALA A 112 -8.51 14.59 6.79
N ARG A 113 -7.46 14.12 7.50
CA ARG A 113 -6.75 14.95 8.50
C ARG A 113 -6.02 16.13 7.84
N SER A 114 -5.39 15.90 6.70
CA SER A 114 -4.74 16.99 5.95
C SER A 114 -5.76 18.03 5.49
N MET A 115 -6.92 17.61 5.03
CA MET A 115 -8.03 18.51 4.66
C MET A 115 -8.53 19.34 5.84
N THR A 116 -8.65 18.74 7.03
CA THR A 116 -9.30 19.36 8.19
C THR A 116 -8.34 20.06 9.14
N HIS A 117 -7.11 19.57 9.27
CA HIS A 117 -6.13 20.01 10.29
C HIS A 117 -4.77 20.42 9.70
N GLY A 118 -4.57 20.23 8.37
CA GLY A 118 -3.27 20.44 7.72
C GLY A 118 -2.30 19.29 8.04
N VAL A 119 -1.06 19.46 7.60
CA VAL A 119 0.05 18.52 7.83
C VAL A 119 1.08 19.22 8.71
N MET A 120 1.35 18.66 9.91
CA MET A 120 2.33 19.19 10.88
C MET A 120 2.16 20.68 11.19
N GLY A 121 0.92 21.16 11.23
CA GLY A 121 0.61 22.56 11.56
C GLY A 121 0.49 23.49 10.34
N SER A 122 0.57 22.96 9.13
CA SER A 122 0.25 23.74 7.92
C SER A 122 -1.22 24.13 7.88
N THR A 123 -1.56 25.05 6.98
CA THR A 123 -2.96 25.41 6.74
C THR A 123 -3.76 24.16 6.33
N PRO A 124 -4.93 23.90 6.94
CA PRO A 124 -5.84 22.84 6.51
C PRO A 124 -6.14 22.96 5.00
N TRP A 125 -5.99 21.86 4.27
CA TRP A 125 -6.12 21.90 2.80
C TRP A 125 -7.50 22.36 2.32
N ALA A 126 -8.55 22.10 3.10
CA ALA A 126 -9.90 22.61 2.81
C ALA A 126 -10.02 24.14 2.86
N LYS A 127 -9.02 24.85 3.38
CA LYS A 127 -8.97 26.33 3.41
C LYS A 127 -8.09 26.91 2.31
N LEU A 128 -7.45 26.07 1.51
CA LEU A 128 -6.65 26.50 0.36
C LEU A 128 -7.56 26.66 -0.86
N ASP A 129 -7.21 27.60 -1.73
CA ASP A 129 -7.96 27.82 -2.98
C ASP A 129 -7.89 26.59 -3.89
N LYS A 130 -6.75 25.86 -3.85
CA LYS A 130 -6.50 24.72 -4.70
C LYS A 130 -5.57 23.72 -4.04
N VAL A 131 -5.89 22.43 -4.18
CA VAL A 131 -5.06 21.31 -3.79
C VAL A 131 -4.94 20.36 -4.98
N LYS A 132 -3.74 19.86 -5.24
CA LYS A 132 -3.43 18.95 -6.34
C LYS A 132 -2.67 17.73 -5.83
N PHE A 133 -2.88 16.60 -6.49
CA PHE A 133 -2.13 15.36 -6.29
C PHE A 133 -1.57 14.85 -7.60
N LEU A 134 -0.35 14.36 -7.57
CA LEU A 134 0.23 13.60 -8.66
C LEU A 134 -0.27 12.15 -8.60
N CYS A 135 -0.75 11.67 -9.73
CA CYS A 135 -1.40 10.38 -9.88
C CYS A 135 -0.68 9.57 -10.96
N PRO A 136 0.29 8.72 -10.61
CA PRO A 136 0.92 7.81 -11.58
C PRO A 136 -0.10 6.89 -12.23
N VAL A 137 -0.10 6.84 -13.57
CA VAL A 137 -1.07 6.10 -14.39
C VAL A 137 -0.36 5.20 -15.40
N PRO A 138 -0.82 3.94 -15.57
CA PRO A 138 -1.89 3.26 -14.83
C PRO A 138 -1.59 3.09 -13.34
N GLY A 139 -2.60 3.20 -12.46
CA GLY A 139 -2.43 3.14 -11.02
C GLY A 139 -3.65 2.54 -10.30
N TYR A 140 -3.60 2.52 -8.97
CA TYR A 140 -4.67 1.94 -8.16
C TYR A 140 -5.87 2.87 -8.06
N ASP A 141 -7.02 2.45 -8.61
CA ASP A 141 -8.25 3.26 -8.73
C ASP A 141 -8.77 3.84 -7.40
N ARG A 142 -8.52 3.15 -6.27
CA ARG A 142 -8.97 3.61 -4.95
C ARG A 142 -8.22 4.83 -4.44
N HIS A 143 -6.95 4.98 -4.80
CA HIS A 143 -6.19 6.20 -4.51
C HIS A 143 -6.83 7.40 -5.21
N PHE A 144 -7.16 7.22 -6.48
CA PHE A 144 -7.80 8.27 -7.29
C PHE A 144 -9.21 8.61 -6.77
N ALA A 145 -9.96 7.59 -6.34
CA ALA A 145 -11.28 7.79 -5.74
C ALA A 145 -11.22 8.59 -4.43
N ILE A 146 -10.20 8.41 -3.57
CA ILE A 146 -9.98 9.25 -2.39
C ILE A 146 -9.73 10.70 -2.83
N THR A 147 -8.87 10.89 -3.81
CA THR A 147 -8.47 12.21 -4.32
C THR A 147 -9.69 12.95 -4.88
N GLU A 148 -10.48 12.28 -5.72
CA GLU A 148 -11.72 12.80 -6.29
C GLU A 148 -12.76 13.15 -5.22
N PHE A 149 -12.93 12.26 -4.22
CA PHE A 149 -13.90 12.44 -3.14
C PHE A 149 -13.65 13.72 -2.34
N PHE A 150 -12.39 14.08 -2.11
CA PHE A 150 -12.02 15.31 -1.42
C PHE A 150 -11.93 16.54 -2.33
N GLY A 151 -12.27 16.43 -3.62
CA GLY A 151 -12.20 17.54 -4.58
C GLY A 151 -10.78 17.99 -4.91
N ILE A 152 -9.81 17.12 -4.71
CA ILE A 152 -8.40 17.38 -5.02
C ILE A 152 -8.18 17.18 -6.53
N GLU A 153 -7.55 18.14 -7.20
CA GLU A 153 -7.21 18.04 -8.62
C GLU A 153 -6.15 16.98 -8.86
N MET A 154 -6.39 16.08 -9.81
CA MET A 154 -5.45 15.02 -10.16
C MET A 154 -4.62 15.39 -11.39
N ILE A 155 -3.30 15.25 -11.27
CA ILE A 155 -2.36 15.40 -12.38
C ILE A 155 -1.81 14.02 -12.71
N ASN A 156 -2.08 13.54 -13.91
CA ASN A 156 -1.58 12.23 -14.36
C ASN A 156 -0.08 12.29 -14.62
N ILE A 157 0.65 11.31 -14.08
CA ILE A 157 2.08 11.10 -14.31
C ILE A 157 2.24 9.77 -15.04
N PRO A 158 2.90 9.73 -16.21
CA PRO A 158 3.17 8.48 -16.90
C PRO A 158 4.02 7.53 -16.04
N MET A 159 3.70 6.22 -16.11
CA MET A 159 4.55 5.18 -15.54
C MET A 159 5.57 4.72 -16.57
N THR A 160 6.80 4.49 -16.11
CA THR A 160 7.91 3.86 -16.84
C THR A 160 8.17 2.45 -16.29
N GLU A 161 9.16 1.73 -16.83
CA GLU A 161 9.59 0.43 -16.31
C GLU A 161 10.24 0.52 -14.91
N ASP A 162 10.74 1.71 -14.53
CA ASP A 162 11.44 1.98 -13.27
C ASP A 162 10.57 2.69 -12.21
N GLY A 163 9.31 2.99 -12.53
CA GLY A 163 8.41 3.77 -11.69
C GLY A 163 7.76 4.94 -12.44
N PRO A 164 7.27 5.98 -11.77
CA PRO A 164 6.71 7.16 -12.44
C PRO A 164 7.80 7.97 -13.14
N ASP A 165 7.40 8.75 -14.16
CA ASP A 165 8.27 9.72 -14.82
C ASP A 165 8.76 10.77 -13.81
N MET A 166 9.97 10.54 -13.28
CA MET A 166 10.54 11.37 -12.23
C MET A 166 10.95 12.76 -12.73
N ASP A 167 11.27 12.93 -14.02
CA ASP A 167 11.57 14.26 -14.58
C ASP A 167 10.33 15.16 -14.49
N MET A 168 9.17 14.60 -14.84
CA MET A 168 7.89 15.29 -14.70
C MET A 168 7.50 15.52 -13.23
N VAL A 169 7.73 14.56 -12.35
CA VAL A 169 7.44 14.70 -10.92
C VAL A 169 8.27 15.82 -10.30
N GLU A 170 9.58 15.82 -10.50
CA GLU A 170 10.51 16.85 -9.97
C GLU A 170 10.17 18.25 -10.49
N ASP A 171 9.90 18.37 -11.79
CA ASP A 171 9.55 19.64 -12.41
C ASP A 171 8.26 20.23 -11.81
N LEU A 172 7.21 19.43 -11.71
CA LEU A 172 5.91 19.87 -11.18
C LEU A 172 5.98 20.21 -9.69
N VAL A 173 6.55 19.33 -8.90
CA VAL A 173 6.59 19.46 -7.43
C VAL A 173 7.44 20.66 -6.99
N SER A 174 8.51 20.97 -7.72
CA SER A 174 9.38 22.10 -7.39
C SER A 174 8.81 23.48 -7.73
N LYS A 175 7.75 23.54 -8.55
CA LYS A 175 7.21 24.80 -9.09
C LYS A 175 5.82 25.16 -8.59
N ASP A 176 5.04 24.16 -8.15
CA ASP A 176 3.62 24.34 -7.82
C ASP A 176 3.34 23.98 -6.37
N GLU A 177 3.18 24.98 -5.51
CA GLU A 177 2.86 24.83 -4.10
C GLU A 177 1.45 24.27 -3.83
N ALA A 178 0.58 24.23 -4.83
CA ALA A 178 -0.72 23.57 -4.72
C ALA A 178 -0.61 22.04 -4.75
N ILE A 179 0.51 21.47 -5.19
CA ILE A 179 0.76 20.02 -5.21
C ILE A 179 1.13 19.57 -3.80
N LYS A 180 0.24 18.82 -3.18
CA LYS A 180 0.34 18.39 -1.78
C LYS A 180 0.71 16.92 -1.62
N GLY A 181 0.65 16.13 -2.67
CA GLY A 181 0.99 14.73 -2.58
C GLY A 181 1.14 14.01 -3.90
N ILE A 182 1.68 12.80 -3.79
CA ILE A 182 1.79 11.82 -4.87
C ILE A 182 1.42 10.43 -4.33
N TRP A 183 0.62 9.68 -5.10
CA TRP A 183 0.33 8.28 -4.81
C TRP A 183 1.41 7.35 -5.39
N CYS A 184 1.91 6.41 -4.59
CA CYS A 184 2.89 5.43 -5.03
C CYS A 184 2.49 4.02 -4.59
N VAL A 185 2.58 3.05 -5.51
CA VAL A 185 2.57 1.62 -5.22
C VAL A 185 3.92 1.06 -5.67
N PRO A 186 4.94 1.12 -4.80
CA PRO A 186 6.33 1.08 -5.24
C PRO A 186 6.86 -0.31 -5.57
N LYS A 187 6.20 -1.37 -5.13
CA LYS A 187 6.64 -2.75 -5.34
C LYS A 187 5.48 -3.59 -5.88
N TYR A 188 5.73 -4.33 -6.96
CA TYR A 188 4.71 -5.12 -7.64
C TYR A 188 3.43 -4.32 -7.89
N SER A 189 3.58 -3.13 -8.47
CA SER A 189 2.53 -2.11 -8.57
C SER A 189 1.25 -2.61 -9.23
N ASN A 190 0.12 -2.12 -8.77
CA ASN A 190 -1.18 -2.41 -9.35
C ASN A 190 -1.59 -1.29 -10.33
N PRO A 191 -1.81 -1.56 -11.65
CA PRO A 191 -1.92 -2.88 -12.28
C PRO A 191 -0.65 -3.39 -12.97
N MET A 192 0.44 -2.63 -13.02
CA MET A 192 1.58 -2.84 -13.92
C MET A 192 2.55 -3.94 -13.47
N GLY A 193 2.57 -4.30 -12.19
CA GLY A 193 3.55 -5.24 -11.63
C GLY A 193 4.98 -4.68 -11.50
N ILE A 194 5.16 -3.39 -11.72
CA ILE A 194 6.47 -2.72 -11.70
C ILE A 194 6.94 -2.56 -10.25
N THR A 195 8.24 -2.74 -10.01
CA THR A 195 8.93 -2.33 -8.79
C THR A 195 9.82 -1.15 -9.11
N TYR A 196 9.74 -0.08 -8.30
CA TYR A 196 10.54 1.13 -8.51
C TYR A 196 12.03 0.81 -8.37
N SER A 197 12.83 1.39 -9.26
CA SER A 197 14.29 1.24 -9.20
C SER A 197 14.88 2.00 -8.00
N ASP A 198 16.09 1.61 -7.58
CA ASP A 198 16.84 2.31 -6.55
C ASP A 198 17.02 3.80 -6.87
N GLU A 199 17.25 4.11 -8.15
CA GLU A 199 17.39 5.49 -8.62
C GLU A 199 16.07 6.27 -8.42
N THR A 200 14.95 5.68 -8.80
CA THR A 200 13.62 6.28 -8.58
C THR A 200 13.36 6.57 -7.09
N VAL A 201 13.69 5.63 -6.20
CA VAL A 201 13.54 5.83 -4.75
C VAL A 201 14.42 6.98 -4.25
N ARG A 202 15.70 7.03 -4.69
CA ARG A 202 16.61 8.14 -4.33
C ARG A 202 16.13 9.48 -4.89
N ARG A 203 15.58 9.52 -6.10
CA ARG A 203 14.99 10.73 -6.67
C ARG A 203 13.80 11.21 -5.85
N PHE A 204 12.91 10.31 -5.42
CA PHE A 204 11.84 10.65 -4.47
C PHE A 204 12.37 11.23 -3.17
N ALA A 205 13.39 10.63 -2.59
CA ALA A 205 13.99 11.09 -1.33
C ALA A 205 14.61 12.48 -1.44
N ASN A 206 15.12 12.84 -2.62
CA ASN A 206 15.76 14.12 -2.90
C ASN A 206 14.83 15.19 -3.46
N LEU A 207 13.52 14.95 -3.55
CA LEU A 207 12.55 15.96 -4.01
C LEU A 207 12.68 17.24 -3.19
N LYS A 208 12.47 18.36 -3.88
CA LYS A 208 12.46 19.72 -3.29
C LYS A 208 11.10 20.37 -3.55
N PRO A 209 10.06 20.00 -2.82
CA PRO A 209 8.73 20.51 -3.02
C PRO A 209 8.65 22.02 -2.76
N ALA A 210 7.91 22.74 -3.61
CA ALA A 210 7.51 24.11 -3.33
C ALA A 210 6.57 24.19 -2.10
N ALA A 211 5.77 23.15 -1.89
CA ALA A 211 4.89 23.04 -0.74
C ALA A 211 5.60 22.36 0.45
N GLU A 212 5.74 23.03 1.59
CA GLU A 212 6.32 22.45 2.83
C GLU A 212 5.54 21.24 3.36
N ASP A 213 4.24 21.22 3.09
CA ASP A 213 3.31 20.17 3.50
C ASP A 213 3.09 19.09 2.43
N PHE A 214 3.92 19.04 1.39
CA PHE A 214 3.93 17.94 0.42
C PHE A 214 4.29 16.61 1.09
N ARG A 215 3.58 15.52 0.70
CA ARG A 215 3.85 14.17 1.20
C ARG A 215 3.80 13.12 0.09
N ILE A 216 4.68 12.15 0.18
CA ILE A 216 4.68 10.94 -0.63
C ILE A 216 3.81 9.92 0.09
N TYR A 217 2.72 9.49 -0.55
CA TYR A 217 1.82 8.43 -0.06
C TYR A 217 2.29 7.09 -0.62
N TRP A 218 3.11 6.39 0.17
CA TRP A 218 3.83 5.18 -0.21
C TRP A 218 3.06 3.93 0.21
N ASP A 219 2.14 3.44 -0.65
CA ASP A 219 1.33 2.25 -0.38
C ASP A 219 2.13 0.98 -0.68
N ASN A 220 2.80 0.46 0.35
CA ASN A 220 3.61 -0.76 0.26
C ASN A 220 2.74 -2.02 0.45
N ALA A 221 1.68 -2.14 -0.34
CA ALA A 221 0.68 -3.19 -0.23
C ALA A 221 1.23 -4.60 -0.54
N TYR A 222 2.31 -4.68 -1.31
CA TYR A 222 2.86 -5.94 -1.83
C TYR A 222 4.30 -6.21 -1.36
N CYS A 223 4.71 -5.67 -0.23
CA CYS A 223 6.08 -5.72 0.29
C CYS A 223 6.69 -7.13 0.36
N ILE A 224 5.89 -8.16 0.66
CA ILE A 224 6.34 -9.55 0.81
C ILE A 224 5.63 -10.52 -0.15
N HIS A 225 5.09 -10.02 -1.27
CA HIS A 225 4.28 -10.81 -2.22
C HIS A 225 5.13 -11.40 -3.35
N HIS A 226 6.27 -11.98 -3.01
CA HIS A 226 7.13 -12.65 -3.98
C HIS A 226 6.47 -13.92 -4.52
N LEU A 227 6.40 -14.07 -5.84
CA LEU A 227 5.89 -15.29 -6.48
C LEU A 227 6.97 -16.36 -6.62
N TYR A 228 8.24 -15.97 -6.80
CA TYR A 228 9.37 -16.87 -6.99
C TYR A 228 10.43 -16.63 -5.92
N GLU A 229 11.06 -17.70 -5.45
CA GLU A 229 12.07 -17.60 -4.39
C GLU A 229 13.41 -17.08 -4.91
N ASP A 230 13.73 -17.38 -6.16
CA ASP A 230 14.96 -17.01 -6.87
C ASP A 230 14.86 -15.68 -7.63
N HIS A 231 13.65 -15.09 -7.70
CA HIS A 231 13.37 -13.83 -8.37
C HIS A 231 12.50 -12.95 -7.49
N GLN A 232 13.11 -12.36 -6.46
CA GLN A 232 12.46 -11.43 -5.55
C GLN A 232 12.92 -10.01 -5.85
N ASP A 233 11.97 -9.13 -6.15
CA ASP A 233 12.30 -7.72 -6.27
C ASP A 233 12.69 -7.16 -4.90
N HIS A 234 13.68 -6.29 -4.92
CA HIS A 234 14.09 -5.49 -3.78
C HIS A 234 13.74 -4.03 -4.04
N ILE A 235 13.44 -3.29 -2.98
CA ILE A 235 13.24 -1.84 -3.05
C ILE A 235 13.95 -1.19 -1.87
N LEU A 236 14.60 -0.06 -2.11
CA LEU A 236 15.22 0.70 -1.03
C LEU A 236 14.18 1.19 -0.02
N GLU A 237 14.58 1.28 1.25
CA GLU A 237 13.71 1.80 2.29
C GLU A 237 13.61 3.33 2.19
N ILE A 238 12.44 3.80 1.78
CA ILE A 238 12.20 5.21 1.43
C ILE A 238 12.36 6.17 2.62
N LEU A 239 11.98 5.75 3.84
CA LEU A 239 12.14 6.61 5.03
C LEU A 239 13.61 6.83 5.34
N GLU A 240 14.43 5.77 5.20
CA GLU A 240 15.87 5.84 5.41
C GLU A 240 16.55 6.71 4.34
N GLU A 241 16.15 6.56 3.07
CA GLU A 241 16.67 7.40 1.99
C GLU A 241 16.26 8.88 2.17
N CYS A 242 15.02 9.15 2.63
CA CYS A 242 14.59 10.51 2.96
C CYS A 242 15.36 11.10 4.13
N GLU A 243 15.68 10.31 5.16
CA GLU A 243 16.52 10.76 6.27
C GLU A 243 17.93 11.13 5.80
N LYS A 244 18.56 10.28 4.97
CA LYS A 244 19.86 10.56 4.35
C LYS A 244 19.85 11.82 3.48
N ALA A 245 18.75 12.10 2.79
CA ALA A 245 18.56 13.29 1.95
C ALA A 245 18.19 14.56 2.73
N GLY A 246 17.97 14.47 4.05
CA GLY A 246 17.56 15.60 4.89
C GLY A 246 16.06 15.93 4.82
N ASN A 247 15.23 15.01 4.32
CA ASN A 247 13.79 15.14 4.13
C ASN A 247 12.98 14.11 4.97
N PRO A 248 13.26 13.92 6.29
CA PRO A 248 12.71 12.82 7.06
C PRO A 248 11.17 12.81 7.13
N ASP A 249 10.54 13.98 6.99
CA ASP A 249 9.10 14.13 7.18
C ASP A 249 8.27 13.95 5.89
N MET A 250 8.92 13.68 4.76
CA MET A 250 8.26 13.76 3.46
C MET A 250 7.37 12.56 3.13
N VAL A 251 7.43 11.45 3.88
CA VAL A 251 6.78 10.19 3.53
C VAL A 251 5.74 9.75 4.55
N PHE A 252 4.59 9.29 4.03
CA PHE A 252 3.64 8.43 4.72
C PHE A 252 3.67 7.05 4.04
N LYS A 253 4.17 6.03 4.75
CA LYS A 253 4.29 4.66 4.25
C LYS A 253 3.17 3.80 4.83
N PHE A 254 2.43 3.11 3.98
CA PHE A 254 1.25 2.34 4.37
C PHE A 254 1.45 0.86 4.08
N CYS A 255 0.85 0.02 4.92
CA CYS A 255 0.76 -1.41 4.67
C CYS A 255 -0.50 -2.02 5.30
N SER A 256 -0.82 -3.24 4.92
CA SER A 256 -1.83 -4.05 5.62
C SER A 256 -1.63 -5.54 5.34
N THR A 257 -2.25 -6.37 6.17
CA THR A 257 -2.33 -7.83 5.95
C THR A 257 -3.53 -8.23 5.10
N SER A 258 -4.22 -7.28 4.44
CA SER A 258 -5.43 -7.55 3.65
C SER A 258 -5.23 -8.58 2.53
N LYS A 259 -4.00 -8.68 1.99
CA LYS A 259 -3.65 -9.66 0.95
C LYS A 259 -2.75 -10.77 1.48
N VAL A 260 -2.52 -10.80 2.80
CA VAL A 260 -1.71 -11.80 3.50
C VAL A 260 -2.62 -12.79 4.24
N THR A 261 -3.67 -12.29 4.90
CA THR A 261 -4.66 -13.10 5.65
C THR A 261 -6.06 -12.87 5.09
N PHE A 262 -6.98 -12.38 5.93
CA PHE A 262 -8.35 -12.09 5.55
C PHE A 262 -8.52 -10.60 5.21
N PRO A 263 -8.95 -10.22 4.00
CA PRO A 263 -9.14 -8.82 3.62
C PRO A 263 -10.09 -8.05 4.55
N GLY A 264 -11.14 -8.72 5.04
CA GLY A 264 -12.11 -8.14 5.96
C GLY A 264 -11.68 -8.10 7.43
N SER A 265 -10.58 -8.75 7.78
CA SER A 265 -10.15 -9.00 9.18
C SER A 265 -8.63 -8.89 9.35
N GLY A 266 -7.98 -8.11 8.51
CA GLY A 266 -6.55 -7.82 8.60
C GLY A 266 -6.20 -6.79 9.67
N ILE A 267 -4.93 -6.41 9.70
CA ILE A 267 -4.41 -5.23 10.41
C ILE A 267 -3.66 -4.36 9.40
N ALA A 268 -3.73 -3.05 9.58
CA ALA A 268 -3.05 -2.09 8.75
C ALA A 268 -2.13 -1.21 9.59
N ALA A 269 -1.22 -0.51 8.94
CA ALA A 269 -0.34 0.43 9.62
C ALA A 269 0.04 1.61 8.73
N ILE A 270 0.42 2.69 9.41
CA ILE A 270 1.18 3.79 8.83
C ILE A 270 2.55 3.85 9.49
N SER A 271 3.58 4.04 8.69
CA SER A 271 4.93 4.35 9.13
C SER A 271 5.36 5.69 8.55
N ALA A 272 6.03 6.50 9.37
CA ALA A 272 6.51 7.83 9.00
C ALA A 272 7.59 8.29 10.00
N SER A 273 8.12 9.50 9.83
CA SER A 273 8.97 10.11 10.85
C SER A 273 8.24 10.24 12.19
N LYS A 274 9.01 10.28 13.26
CA LYS A 274 8.47 10.47 14.61
C LYS A 274 7.61 11.74 14.71
N ALA A 275 8.02 12.83 14.08
CA ALA A 275 7.28 14.09 14.09
C ALA A 275 5.91 13.97 13.43
N ASN A 276 5.83 13.33 12.26
CA ASN A 276 4.56 13.02 11.61
C ASN A 276 3.66 12.11 12.49
N LEU A 277 4.23 11.05 13.06
CA LEU A 277 3.44 10.12 13.88
C LEU A 277 2.94 10.77 15.18
N ASP A 278 3.73 11.61 15.82
CA ASP A 278 3.28 12.34 17.00
C ASP A 278 2.15 13.32 16.68
N PHE A 279 2.20 13.98 15.52
CA PHE A 279 1.12 14.82 15.03
C PHE A 279 -0.15 14.01 14.73
N ILE A 280 -0.01 12.86 14.08
CA ILE A 280 -1.13 11.94 13.78
C ILE A 280 -1.74 11.40 15.08
N LYS A 281 -0.93 10.93 16.03
CA LYS A 281 -1.41 10.40 17.32
C LYS A 281 -2.20 11.43 18.12
N LYS A 282 -1.79 12.68 18.09
CA LYS A 282 -2.51 13.78 18.77
C LYS A 282 -3.93 13.94 18.22
N GLN A 283 -4.13 13.84 16.92
CA GLN A 283 -5.46 13.91 16.30
C GLN A 283 -6.23 12.60 16.49
N MET A 284 -5.55 11.48 16.33
CA MET A 284 -6.11 10.14 16.45
C MET A 284 -6.68 9.88 17.86
N SER A 285 -6.12 10.50 18.90
CA SER A 285 -6.61 10.40 20.29
C SER A 285 -8.04 10.96 20.49
N VAL A 286 -8.51 11.79 19.56
CA VAL A 286 -9.90 12.28 19.53
C VAL A 286 -10.81 11.30 18.74
N GLN A 287 -10.24 10.58 17.76
CA GLN A 287 -10.98 9.67 16.91
C GLN A 287 -11.21 8.30 17.56
N THR A 288 -10.22 7.78 18.30
CA THR A 288 -10.24 6.45 18.89
C THR A 288 -9.38 6.40 20.16
N ILE A 289 -9.66 5.42 21.03
CA ILE A 289 -8.81 5.10 22.19
C ILE A 289 -7.78 4.02 21.82
N GLY A 290 -7.95 3.38 20.68
CA GLY A 290 -7.09 2.33 20.14
C GLY A 290 -7.88 1.41 19.21
N HIS A 291 -7.16 0.78 18.29
CA HIS A 291 -7.72 -0.17 17.36
C HIS A 291 -7.83 -1.57 17.98
N ASP A 292 -8.47 -2.51 17.27
CA ASP A 292 -8.74 -3.87 17.73
C ASP A 292 -7.46 -4.65 18.09
N LYS A 293 -7.15 -4.68 19.40
CA LYS A 293 -5.97 -5.36 19.94
C LYS A 293 -6.11 -6.89 19.96
N VAL A 294 -7.33 -7.40 20.02
CA VAL A 294 -7.56 -8.84 19.92
C VAL A 294 -7.18 -9.35 18.54
N ASN A 295 -7.54 -8.58 17.50
CA ASN A 295 -7.13 -8.91 16.14
C ASN A 295 -5.62 -8.75 15.92
N GLN A 296 -5.00 -7.73 16.52
CA GLN A 296 -3.55 -7.57 16.49
C GLN A 296 -2.86 -8.77 17.14
N LEU A 297 -3.29 -9.17 18.33
CA LEU A 297 -2.76 -10.32 19.06
C LEU A 297 -2.93 -11.62 18.26
N ARG A 298 -4.07 -11.79 17.59
CA ARG A 298 -4.36 -12.94 16.72
C ARG A 298 -3.32 -13.05 15.58
N HIS A 299 -3.00 -11.97 14.91
CA HIS A 299 -1.98 -11.93 13.87
C HIS A 299 -0.58 -12.29 14.43
N VAL A 300 -0.22 -11.69 15.56
CA VAL A 300 1.06 -11.97 16.23
C VAL A 300 1.18 -13.45 16.62
N ARG A 301 0.12 -14.02 17.20
CA ARG A 301 0.11 -15.43 17.62
C ARG A 301 0.16 -16.39 16.44
N PHE A 302 -0.46 -16.03 15.33
CA PHE A 302 -0.48 -16.83 14.11
C PHE A 302 0.88 -16.83 13.41
N PHE A 303 1.46 -15.67 13.16
CA PHE A 303 2.72 -15.56 12.44
C PHE A 303 3.95 -15.77 13.32
N LYS A 304 3.88 -15.38 14.60
CA LYS A 304 4.97 -15.28 15.57
C LYS A 304 5.97 -14.18 15.22
N ASP A 305 6.54 -14.22 14.02
CA ASP A 305 7.53 -13.27 13.50
C ASP A 305 7.45 -13.14 11.98
N ILE A 306 8.40 -12.40 11.38
CA ILE A 306 8.47 -12.20 9.93
C ILE A 306 8.75 -13.50 9.17
N HIS A 307 9.47 -14.45 9.74
CA HIS A 307 9.74 -15.73 9.09
C HIS A 307 8.46 -16.53 8.92
N GLY A 308 7.60 -16.59 9.96
CA GLY A 308 6.27 -17.20 9.86
C GLY A 308 5.39 -16.53 8.81
N MET A 309 5.49 -15.23 8.66
CA MET A 309 4.77 -14.47 7.63
C MET A 309 5.29 -14.78 6.22
N VAL A 310 6.61 -14.85 6.02
CA VAL A 310 7.23 -15.23 4.74
C VAL A 310 6.85 -16.66 4.35
N GLU A 311 6.91 -17.61 5.29
CA GLU A 311 6.47 -19.00 5.03
C GLU A 311 4.98 -19.08 4.63
N HIS A 312 4.15 -18.25 5.25
CA HIS A 312 2.76 -18.14 4.88
C HIS A 312 2.59 -17.60 3.44
N MET A 313 3.35 -16.58 3.07
CA MET A 313 3.32 -16.02 1.71
C MET A 313 3.84 -16.99 0.65
N ARG A 314 4.74 -17.91 0.98
CA ARG A 314 5.13 -19.01 0.07
C ARG A 314 3.95 -19.92 -0.31
N LYS A 315 3.02 -20.15 0.63
CA LYS A 315 1.79 -20.91 0.34
C LYS A 315 0.91 -20.14 -0.66
N HIS A 316 0.77 -18.80 -0.50
CA HIS A 316 0.09 -17.97 -1.48
C HIS A 316 0.74 -18.05 -2.86
N ALA A 317 2.07 -17.92 -2.92
CA ALA A 317 2.83 -18.02 -4.18
C ALA A 317 2.59 -19.35 -4.90
N ASN A 318 2.53 -20.47 -4.16
CA ASN A 318 2.26 -21.80 -4.72
C ASN A 318 0.86 -21.92 -5.34
N ILE A 319 -0.14 -21.18 -4.83
CA ILE A 319 -1.50 -21.15 -5.39
C ILE A 319 -1.54 -20.26 -6.64
N LEU A 320 -0.75 -19.19 -6.66
CA LEU A 320 -0.81 -18.17 -7.72
C LEU A 320 0.05 -18.52 -8.95
N ARG A 321 1.05 -19.36 -8.80
CA ARG A 321 1.87 -19.91 -9.90
C ARG A 321 1.18 -21.02 -10.65
#